data_727dbad5c2fe9266aa6bc9f8e0de5fd5
#
_entry.id   727dbad5c2fe9266aa6bc9f8e0de5fd5
#
_cell.length_a   1.000
_cell.length_b   1.000
_cell.length_c   1.000
_cell.angle_alpha   90.00
_cell.angle_beta   90.00
_cell.angle_gamma   90.00
#
_symmetry.space_group_name_H-M   'P 1'
#
loop_
_entity.id
_entity.type
_entity.pdbx_description
1 polymer ?
#
loop_
_entity_poly.entity_id
_entity_poly.type
_entity_poly.pdbx_seq_one_letter_code
_entity_poly.pdbx_strand_id
1 'polypeptide(L)'
;MLEMQIQPRFQETDALGHINNTVPAVWFESARDPLFRIFSPELDVHDWHLIIAGYTVQFKRELFYGQMVSIKTGVRRIGTSSFTLWQEAWQGGELAVTAETTLIHFDYRTRQSIPLSEAHREGLRVWLVES
;
A
#
# COMPACT_ATOMS: atom_id res chain seq x y z
N MET A 1 -6.09 7.90 -8.06
CA MET A 1 -5.54 6.81 -7.23
C MET A 1 -6.27 5.50 -7.53
N LEU A 2 -5.56 4.40 -7.39
CA LEU A 2 -6.18 3.08 -7.42
C LEU A 2 -7.17 2.97 -6.26
N GLU A 3 -8.27 2.27 -6.48
CA GLU A 3 -9.28 2.11 -5.44
C GLU A 3 -9.68 0.64 -5.32
N MET A 4 -9.79 0.16 -4.07
CA MET A 4 -10.20 -1.19 -3.75
C MET A 4 -11.21 -1.13 -2.62
N GLN A 5 -12.30 -1.89 -2.77
CA GLN A 5 -13.31 -1.99 -1.72
C GLN A 5 -13.02 -3.21 -0.84
N ILE A 6 -13.07 -3.03 0.46
CA ILE A 6 -12.88 -4.11 1.42
C ILE A 6 -14.08 -4.17 2.35
N GLN A 7 -14.58 -5.38 2.54
CA GLN A 7 -15.59 -5.61 3.56
C GLN A 7 -14.88 -6.10 4.82
N PRO A 8 -14.93 -5.33 5.92
CA PRO A 8 -14.32 -5.78 7.17
C PRO A 8 -14.91 -7.10 7.63
N ARG A 9 -14.06 -8.00 8.12
CA ARG A 9 -14.46 -9.30 8.62
C ARG A 9 -14.60 -9.26 10.13
N PHE A 10 -15.51 -10.10 10.66
CA PHE A 10 -15.75 -10.14 12.09
C PHE A 10 -14.46 -10.41 12.89
N GLN A 11 -13.61 -11.29 12.40
CA GLN A 11 -12.35 -11.64 13.07
C GLN A 11 -11.36 -10.48 13.10
N GLU A 12 -11.62 -9.40 12.35
CA GLU A 12 -10.77 -8.22 12.33
C GLU A 12 -11.15 -7.19 13.38
N THR A 13 -12.22 -7.45 14.13
CA THR A 13 -12.66 -6.57 15.21
C THR A 13 -11.84 -6.81 16.48
N ASP A 14 -11.79 -5.79 17.32
CA ASP A 14 -11.19 -5.89 18.65
C ASP A 14 -12.28 -5.99 19.73
N ALA A 15 -11.87 -5.96 21.00
CA ALA A 15 -12.78 -6.08 22.12
C ALA A 15 -13.73 -4.87 22.27
N LEU A 16 -13.45 -3.77 21.57
CA LEU A 16 -14.23 -2.54 21.66
C LEU A 16 -15.23 -2.37 20.50
N GLY A 17 -15.30 -3.35 19.60
CA GLY A 17 -16.20 -3.30 18.45
C GLY A 17 -15.64 -2.56 17.24
N HIS A 18 -14.40 -2.10 17.32
CA HIS A 18 -13.72 -1.42 16.22
C HIS A 18 -12.85 -2.41 15.46
N ILE A 19 -12.45 -2.04 14.26
CA ILE A 19 -11.43 -2.80 13.55
C ILE A 19 -10.11 -2.65 14.30
N ASN A 20 -9.45 -3.76 14.57
CA ASN A 20 -8.20 -3.76 15.30
C ASN A 20 -7.16 -2.91 14.58
N ASN A 21 -6.36 -2.16 15.33
CA ASN A 21 -5.38 -1.24 14.76
C ASN A 21 -4.29 -1.90 13.93
N THR A 22 -4.11 -3.21 14.05
CA THR A 22 -3.14 -3.94 13.21
C THR A 22 -3.68 -4.28 11.82
N VAL A 23 -4.98 -4.19 11.63
CA VAL A 23 -5.64 -4.66 10.40
C VAL A 23 -5.46 -3.72 9.20
N PRO A 24 -5.59 -2.39 9.34
CA PRO A 24 -5.46 -1.52 8.17
C PRO A 24 -4.15 -1.69 7.40
N ALA A 25 -3.04 -1.98 8.10
CA ALA A 25 -1.76 -2.23 7.43
C ALA A 25 -1.83 -3.44 6.50
N VAL A 26 -2.58 -4.49 6.88
CA VAL A 26 -2.78 -5.68 6.05
C VAL A 26 -3.63 -5.33 4.82
N TRP A 27 -4.67 -4.53 5.00
CA TRP A 27 -5.51 -4.07 3.88
C TRP A 27 -4.71 -3.22 2.90
N PHE A 28 -3.86 -2.33 3.42
CA PHE A 28 -2.99 -1.50 2.58
C PHE A 28 -2.02 -2.37 1.77
N GLU A 29 -1.47 -3.40 2.37
CA GLU A 29 -0.58 -4.32 1.65
C GLU A 29 -1.33 -5.01 0.50
N SER A 30 -2.53 -5.53 0.76
CA SER A 30 -3.34 -6.17 -0.28
C SER A 30 -3.66 -5.23 -1.44
N ALA A 31 -3.84 -3.95 -1.15
CA ALA A 31 -4.19 -2.96 -2.16
C ALA A 31 -3.02 -2.57 -3.06
N ARG A 32 -1.81 -3.03 -2.76
CA ARG A 32 -0.61 -2.71 -3.55
C ARG A 32 -0.41 -3.60 -4.77
N ASP A 33 -1.16 -4.68 -4.90
CA ASP A 33 -0.96 -5.66 -5.97
C ASP A 33 -0.86 -5.04 -7.38
N PRO A 34 -1.70 -4.09 -7.78
CA PRO A 34 -1.54 -3.49 -9.11
C PRO A 34 -0.20 -2.80 -9.31
N LEU A 35 0.38 -2.24 -8.25
CA LEU A 35 1.70 -1.61 -8.31
C LEU A 35 2.81 -2.68 -8.28
N PHE A 36 2.61 -3.75 -7.52
CA PHE A 36 3.56 -4.87 -7.51
C PHE A 36 3.67 -5.51 -8.90
N ARG A 37 2.60 -5.54 -9.67
CA ARG A 37 2.61 -6.11 -11.04
C ARG A 37 3.46 -5.31 -12.01
N ILE A 38 3.79 -4.07 -11.70
CA ILE A 38 4.75 -3.30 -12.49
C ILE A 38 6.12 -3.96 -12.43
N PHE A 39 6.47 -4.56 -11.29
CA PHE A 39 7.76 -5.20 -11.05
C PHE A 39 7.72 -6.71 -11.27
N SER A 40 6.60 -7.33 -10.98
CA SER A 40 6.38 -8.76 -11.15
C SER A 40 4.99 -8.99 -11.72
N PRO A 41 4.83 -9.03 -13.06
CA PRO A 41 3.51 -9.14 -13.68
C PRO A 41 2.72 -10.36 -13.21
N GLU A 42 3.40 -11.46 -12.86
CA GLU A 42 2.76 -12.69 -12.37
C GLU A 42 2.69 -12.76 -10.85
N LEU A 43 3.11 -11.70 -10.14
CA LEU A 43 3.21 -11.69 -8.68
C LEU A 43 3.98 -12.91 -8.15
N ASP A 44 5.12 -13.21 -8.77
CA ASP A 44 5.92 -14.37 -8.46
C ASP A 44 6.83 -14.07 -7.25
N VAL A 45 6.49 -14.61 -6.08
CA VAL A 45 7.26 -14.38 -4.87
C VAL A 45 8.63 -15.05 -4.90
N HIS A 46 8.86 -15.98 -5.83
CA HIS A 46 10.17 -16.62 -6.00
C HIS A 46 11.13 -15.78 -6.86
N ASP A 47 10.62 -14.72 -7.50
CA ASP A 47 11.40 -13.78 -8.27
C ASP A 47 10.97 -12.36 -7.88
N TRP A 48 11.21 -12.02 -6.61
CA TRP A 48 10.73 -10.79 -6.01
C TRP A 48 11.89 -9.82 -5.78
N HIS A 49 11.71 -8.57 -6.17
CA HIS A 49 12.77 -7.57 -6.13
C HIS A 49 12.34 -6.27 -5.45
N LEU A 50 11.42 -6.37 -4.49
CA LEU A 50 11.01 -5.23 -3.69
C LEU A 50 11.18 -5.53 -2.21
N ILE A 51 11.62 -4.54 -1.46
CA ILE A 51 11.71 -4.64 0.00
C ILE A 51 11.16 -3.35 0.62
N ILE A 52 10.48 -3.48 1.74
CA ILE A 52 9.98 -2.31 2.47
C ILE A 52 11.11 -1.72 3.28
N ALA A 53 11.35 -0.42 3.08
CA ALA A 53 12.31 0.34 3.89
C ALA A 53 11.67 0.84 5.18
N GLY A 54 10.37 1.15 5.13
CA GLY A 54 9.64 1.61 6.29
C GLY A 54 8.26 2.09 5.92
N TYR A 55 7.41 2.25 6.92
CA TYR A 55 6.10 2.83 6.70
C TYR A 55 5.60 3.55 7.94
N THR A 56 4.70 4.50 7.73
CA THR A 56 4.05 5.26 8.77
C THR A 56 2.54 5.16 8.59
N VAL A 57 1.83 4.84 9.65
CA VAL A 57 0.37 4.74 9.64
C VAL A 57 -0.19 5.73 10.63
N GLN A 58 -1.20 6.50 10.21
CA GLN A 58 -1.85 7.47 11.08
C GLN A 58 -3.34 7.17 11.17
N PHE A 59 -3.83 7.09 12.39
CA PHE A 59 -5.24 6.79 12.67
C PHE A 59 -5.95 8.10 13.00
N LYS A 60 -6.88 8.47 12.12
CA LYS A 60 -7.65 9.71 12.27
C LYS A 60 -9.04 9.46 12.82
N ARG A 61 -9.60 8.29 12.52
CA ARG A 61 -10.91 7.84 12.98
C ARG A 61 -10.90 6.33 13.12
N GLU A 62 -11.82 5.81 13.90
CA GLU A 62 -12.02 4.38 14.04
C GLU A 62 -12.72 3.82 12.80
N LEU A 63 -12.43 2.57 12.48
CA LEU A 63 -13.13 1.82 11.45
C LEU A 63 -14.01 0.77 12.11
N PHE A 64 -15.16 0.47 11.48
CA PHE A 64 -16.17 -0.37 12.09
C PHE A 64 -16.50 -1.56 11.20
N TYR A 65 -16.93 -2.65 11.85
CA TYR A 65 -17.50 -3.80 11.20
C TYR A 65 -18.88 -3.47 10.64
N GLY A 66 -19.23 -4.11 9.53
CA GLY A 66 -20.58 -3.99 8.96
C GLY A 66 -20.74 -2.92 7.90
N GLN A 67 -19.65 -2.23 7.55
CA GLN A 67 -19.68 -1.17 6.54
C GLN A 67 -18.42 -1.29 5.67
N MET A 68 -18.59 -1.12 4.37
CA MET A 68 -17.47 -1.20 3.41
C MET A 68 -16.42 -0.13 3.68
N VAL A 69 -15.17 -0.48 3.43
CA VAL A 69 -14.03 0.44 3.49
C VAL A 69 -13.46 0.58 2.08
N SER A 70 -13.20 1.81 1.68
CA SER A 70 -12.54 2.10 0.42
C SER A 70 -11.06 2.38 0.68
N ILE A 71 -10.19 1.61 0.03
CA ILE A 71 -8.75 1.81 0.11
C ILE A 71 -8.30 2.50 -1.17
N LYS A 72 -7.68 3.66 -1.03
CA LYS A 72 -7.12 4.41 -2.15
C LYS A 72 -5.61 4.37 -2.09
N THR A 73 -4.99 4.08 -3.22
CA THR A 73 -3.53 3.92 -3.30
C THR A 73 -2.99 4.75 -4.45
N GLY A 74 -1.95 5.53 -4.16
CA GLY A 74 -1.23 6.30 -5.16
C GLY A 74 0.26 6.31 -4.88
N VAL A 75 1.02 6.90 -5.80
CA VAL A 75 2.46 7.04 -5.68
C VAL A 75 2.75 8.48 -5.29
N ARG A 76 3.48 8.68 -4.21
CA ARG A 76 3.80 10.01 -3.71
C ARG A 76 5.11 10.53 -4.25
N ARG A 77 6.09 9.64 -4.41
CA ARG A 77 7.42 10.03 -4.85
C ARG A 77 8.10 8.85 -5.56
N ILE A 78 8.91 9.17 -6.56
CA ILE A 78 9.72 8.20 -7.29
C ILE A 78 11.18 8.64 -7.16
N GLY A 79 12.01 7.83 -6.51
CA GLY A 79 13.44 8.08 -6.35
C GLY A 79 14.27 7.33 -7.37
N THR A 80 15.57 7.20 -7.12
CA THR A 80 16.48 6.46 -8.00
C THR A 80 16.22 4.96 -7.95
N SER A 81 16.15 4.40 -6.75
CA SER A 81 15.94 2.95 -6.52
C SER A 81 14.75 2.70 -5.62
N SER A 82 14.01 3.73 -5.25
CA SER A 82 12.90 3.62 -4.32
C SER A 82 11.70 4.42 -4.80
N PHE A 83 10.56 4.09 -4.24
CA PHE A 83 9.34 4.86 -4.45
C PHE A 83 8.51 4.83 -3.18
N THR A 84 7.72 5.87 -2.99
CA THR A 84 6.90 6.02 -1.79
C THR A 84 5.44 6.01 -2.19
N LEU A 85 4.67 5.16 -1.53
CA LEU A 85 3.23 5.03 -1.75
C LEU A 85 2.48 5.85 -0.71
N TRP A 86 1.36 6.40 -1.13
CA TRP A 86 0.38 7.03 -0.26
C TRP A 86 -0.90 6.22 -0.30
N GLN A 87 -1.44 5.87 0.87
CA GLN A 87 -2.68 5.10 0.95
C GLN A 87 -3.63 5.70 1.95
N GLU A 88 -4.93 5.57 1.66
CA GLU A 88 -6.01 6.10 2.47
C GLU A 88 -7.08 5.04 2.65
N ALA A 89 -7.62 4.95 3.86
CA ALA A 89 -8.79 4.11 4.15
C ALA A 89 -9.95 5.03 4.50
N TRP A 90 -11.03 4.88 3.75
CA TRP A 90 -12.25 5.69 3.89
C TRP A 90 -13.42 4.81 4.28
N GLN A 91 -14.25 5.29 5.18
CA GLN A 91 -15.49 4.61 5.57
C GLN A 91 -16.57 5.65 5.83
N GLY A 92 -17.76 5.44 5.25
CA GLY A 92 -18.85 6.38 5.44
C GLY A 92 -18.56 7.78 4.92
N GLY A 93 -17.73 7.91 3.88
CA GLY A 93 -17.35 9.20 3.33
C GLY A 93 -16.32 9.95 4.15
N GLU A 94 -15.73 9.34 5.17
CA GLU A 94 -14.76 9.98 6.03
C GLU A 94 -13.40 9.27 5.95
N LEU A 95 -12.33 10.06 5.92
CA LEU A 95 -10.97 9.55 5.95
C LEU A 95 -10.65 9.04 7.35
N ALA A 96 -10.34 7.75 7.46
CA ALA A 96 -10.11 7.12 8.76
C ALA A 96 -8.62 6.84 9.03
N VAL A 97 -7.90 6.34 8.03
CA VAL A 97 -6.49 5.96 8.21
C VAL A 97 -5.70 6.39 7.00
N THR A 98 -4.49 6.88 7.22
CA THR A 98 -3.54 7.17 6.14
C THR A 98 -2.26 6.41 6.36
N ALA A 99 -1.56 6.09 5.27
CA ALA A 99 -0.28 5.41 5.36
C ALA A 99 0.67 5.90 4.27
N GLU A 100 1.93 5.96 4.63
CA GLU A 100 3.00 6.26 3.70
C GLU A 100 4.02 5.13 3.80
N THR A 101 4.33 4.49 2.67
CA THR A 101 5.21 3.31 2.64
C THR A 101 6.29 3.51 1.60
N THR A 102 7.53 3.33 1.98
CA THR A 102 8.66 3.40 1.08
C THR A 102 9.15 1.99 0.74
N LEU A 103 9.23 1.70 -0.56
CA LEU A 103 9.72 0.45 -1.08
C LEU A 103 10.99 0.70 -1.89
N ILE A 104 11.91 -0.26 -1.81
CA ILE A 104 13.18 -0.19 -2.54
C ILE A 104 13.22 -1.34 -3.55
N HIS A 105 13.61 -1.02 -4.78
CA HIS A 105 13.92 -2.03 -5.79
C HIS A 105 15.25 -2.66 -5.38
N PHE A 106 15.26 -3.98 -5.15
CA PHE A 106 16.31 -4.62 -4.38
C PHE A 106 16.62 -6.01 -4.94
N ASP A 107 17.92 -6.31 -5.00
CA ASP A 107 18.41 -7.65 -5.38
C ASP A 107 18.76 -8.42 -4.11
N TYR A 108 18.00 -9.45 -3.79
CA TYR A 108 18.21 -10.26 -2.59
C TYR A 108 19.46 -11.13 -2.69
N ARG A 109 19.98 -11.38 -3.89
CA ARG A 109 21.20 -12.16 -4.09
C ARG A 109 22.43 -11.34 -3.75
N THR A 110 22.52 -10.11 -4.27
CA THR A 110 23.65 -9.22 -4.02
C THR A 110 23.45 -8.36 -2.79
N ARG A 111 22.23 -8.29 -2.28
CA ARG A 111 21.83 -7.47 -1.13
C ARG A 111 22.04 -5.98 -1.41
N GLN A 112 21.77 -5.56 -2.62
CA GLN A 112 21.94 -4.17 -3.05
C GLN A 112 20.70 -3.65 -3.73
N SER A 113 20.50 -2.33 -3.64
CA SER A 113 19.43 -1.67 -4.35
C SER A 113 19.72 -1.65 -5.85
N ILE A 114 18.65 -1.66 -6.63
CA ILE A 114 18.69 -1.64 -8.09
C ILE A 114 17.99 -0.37 -8.56
N PRO A 115 18.60 0.43 -9.45
CA PRO A 115 17.88 1.58 -10.00
C PRO A 115 16.58 1.15 -10.70
N LEU A 116 15.56 1.98 -10.54
CA LEU A 116 14.29 1.77 -11.25
C LEU A 116 14.50 1.95 -12.75
N SER A 117 13.97 1.03 -13.56
CA SER A 117 14.02 1.16 -15.02
C SER A 117 13.04 2.25 -15.48
N GLU A 118 13.20 2.70 -16.71
CA GLU A 118 12.25 3.68 -17.28
C GLU A 118 10.84 3.10 -17.35
N ALA A 119 10.71 1.80 -17.66
CA ALA A 119 9.41 1.13 -17.65
C ALA A 119 8.77 1.12 -16.27
N HIS A 120 9.56 0.88 -15.21
CA HIS A 120 9.08 0.96 -13.84
C HIS A 120 8.59 2.37 -13.53
N ARG A 121 9.36 3.38 -13.93
CA ARG A 121 9.03 4.79 -13.67
C ARG A 121 7.74 5.18 -14.36
N GLU A 122 7.56 4.78 -15.61
CA GLU A 122 6.35 5.09 -16.37
C GLU A 122 5.12 4.45 -15.72
N GLY A 123 5.23 3.20 -15.30
CA GLY A 123 4.13 2.50 -14.64
C GLY A 123 3.73 3.19 -13.33
N LEU A 124 4.73 3.65 -12.56
CA LEU A 124 4.47 4.35 -11.30
C LEU A 124 3.91 5.75 -11.52
N ARG A 125 4.36 6.47 -12.55
CA ARG A 125 3.91 7.84 -12.83
C ARG A 125 2.42 7.94 -13.08
N VAL A 126 1.81 6.90 -13.62
CA VAL A 126 0.37 6.87 -13.88
C VAL A 126 -0.42 7.14 -12.59
N TRP A 127 0.13 6.75 -11.45
CA TRP A 127 -0.55 6.83 -10.16
C TRP A 127 0.02 7.89 -9.24
N LEU A 128 0.82 8.83 -9.76
CA LEU A 128 1.35 9.92 -8.94
C LEU A 128 0.21 10.76 -8.38
N VAL A 129 0.30 11.04 -7.08
CA VAL A 129 -0.62 11.92 -6.38
C VAL A 129 0.08 13.24 -6.10
N GLU A 130 -0.69 14.30 -6.06
CA GLU A 130 -0.15 15.60 -5.67
C GLU A 130 0.09 15.62 -4.16
N SER A 131 1.24 16.13 -3.80
CA SER A 131 1.61 16.27 -2.40
C SER A 131 1.06 17.56 -1.78
#